data_b679c16be15bbbf56c164f592841160f
#
_entry.id   b679c16be15bbbf56c164f592841160f
#
_cell.length_a   1.000
_cell.length_b   1.000
_cell.length_c   1.000
_cell.angle_alpha   90.00
_cell.angle_beta   90.00
_cell.angle_gamma   90.00
#
_symmetry.space_group_name_H-M   'P 1'
#
loop_
_entity.id
_entity.type
_entity.pdbx_description
1 polymer ?
#
loop_
_entity_poly.entity_id
_entity_poly.type
_entity_poly.pdbx_seq_one_letter_code
_entity_poly.pdbx_strand_id
1 'polypeptide(L)'
;IGLDYHYGADTKETQQKVLRRQLAIARELGKPVIIHDRDAHADCMAILAEYPEVKGVFHCYSGSAEMAAELVRRGWYLSFTGAITFKNARRAPEVITSVPLDRIMIETDSPYLAPVPNRGHRNDSSNLPYIAGRIAELRGMTVGAVAELTMENGRRFFDI
;
A
#
# COMPACT_ATOMS: atom_id res chain seq x y z
N ILE A 1 3.34 -10.39 -3.53
CA ILE A 1 2.25 -11.33 -3.79
C ILE A 1 0.94 -10.58 -3.97
N GLY A 2 -0.15 -11.21 -4.44
CA GLY A 2 -1.42 -10.49 -4.54
C GLY A 2 -2.27 -10.92 -5.74
N LEU A 3 -3.23 -10.05 -6.11
CA LEU A 3 -4.18 -10.28 -7.20
C LEU A 3 -4.19 -9.07 -8.15
N ASP A 4 -4.18 -9.34 -9.45
CA ASP A 4 -4.35 -8.34 -10.50
C ASP A 4 -5.40 -8.83 -11.50
N TYR A 5 -6.61 -8.24 -11.41
CA TYR A 5 -7.69 -8.57 -12.32
C TYR A 5 -7.80 -7.61 -13.51
N HIS A 6 -6.97 -6.57 -13.52
CA HIS A 6 -6.91 -5.64 -14.64
C HIS A 6 -6.26 -6.29 -15.87
N TYR A 7 -5.14 -6.97 -15.67
CA TYR A 7 -4.40 -7.64 -16.74
C TYR A 7 -4.69 -9.14 -16.84
N GLY A 8 -5.15 -9.78 -15.78
CA GLY A 8 -5.30 -11.22 -15.67
C GLY A 8 -6.71 -11.67 -15.28
N ALA A 9 -7.76 -11.03 -15.81
CA ALA A 9 -9.13 -11.34 -15.44
C ALA A 9 -9.55 -12.79 -15.74
N ASP A 10 -8.95 -13.42 -16.74
CA ASP A 10 -9.15 -14.82 -17.14
C ASP A 10 -8.41 -15.83 -16.25
N THR A 11 -7.48 -15.36 -15.40
CA THR A 11 -6.65 -16.19 -14.52
C THR A 11 -7.01 -16.07 -13.03
N LYS A 12 -8.16 -15.51 -12.70
CA LYS A 12 -8.58 -15.21 -11.31
C LYS A 12 -8.42 -16.39 -10.36
N GLU A 13 -8.93 -17.57 -10.74
CA GLU A 13 -8.85 -18.77 -9.90
C GLU A 13 -7.39 -19.19 -9.66
N THR A 14 -6.55 -19.12 -10.68
CA THR A 14 -5.13 -19.42 -10.55
C THR A 14 -4.43 -18.43 -9.64
N GLN A 15 -4.69 -17.13 -9.81
CA GLN A 15 -4.13 -16.09 -8.96
C GLN A 15 -4.52 -16.28 -7.50
N GLN A 16 -5.80 -16.55 -7.20
CA GLN A 16 -6.29 -16.81 -5.86
C GLN A 16 -5.64 -18.05 -5.23
N LYS A 17 -5.48 -19.14 -6.01
CA LYS A 17 -4.80 -20.36 -5.55
C LYS A 17 -3.33 -20.08 -5.21
N VAL A 18 -2.64 -19.31 -6.06
CA VAL A 18 -1.24 -18.92 -5.84
C VAL A 18 -1.11 -18.04 -4.62
N LEU A 19 -1.98 -17.04 -4.46
CA LEU A 19 -1.98 -16.15 -3.29
C LEU A 19 -2.15 -16.95 -1.99
N ARG A 20 -3.10 -17.88 -1.91
CA ARG A 20 -3.28 -18.76 -0.73
C ARG A 20 -2.01 -19.56 -0.43
N ARG A 21 -1.38 -20.12 -1.46
CA ARG A 21 -0.13 -20.87 -1.27
C ARG A 21 1.00 -20.00 -0.72
N GLN A 22 1.14 -18.78 -1.24
CA GLN A 22 2.15 -17.83 -0.77
C GLN A 22 1.87 -17.35 0.66
N LEU A 23 0.61 -17.10 1.02
CA LEU A 23 0.22 -16.74 2.39
C LEU A 23 0.47 -17.90 3.38
N ALA A 24 0.23 -19.15 2.97
CA ALA A 24 0.57 -20.31 3.79
C ALA A 24 2.07 -20.38 4.08
N ILE A 25 2.92 -20.14 3.07
CA ILE A 25 4.38 -20.09 3.24
C ILE A 25 4.79 -18.92 4.15
N ALA A 26 4.21 -17.74 3.95
CA ALA A 26 4.49 -16.57 4.80
C ALA A 26 4.14 -16.84 6.26
N ARG A 27 3.01 -17.50 6.52
CA ARG A 27 2.59 -17.92 7.85
C ARG A 27 3.59 -18.90 8.48
N GLU A 28 3.98 -19.95 7.74
CA GLU A 28 4.95 -20.96 8.20
C GLU A 28 6.30 -20.33 8.57
N LEU A 29 6.73 -19.34 7.79
CA LEU A 29 8.01 -18.64 7.98
C LEU A 29 7.93 -17.44 8.95
N GLY A 30 6.74 -17.06 9.41
CA GLY A 30 6.52 -15.87 10.22
C GLY A 30 6.94 -14.57 9.52
N LYS A 31 6.82 -14.50 8.18
CA LYS A 31 7.27 -13.35 7.41
C LYS A 31 6.10 -12.44 7.01
N PRO A 32 6.28 -11.11 7.08
CA PRO A 32 5.32 -10.19 6.54
C PRO A 32 5.28 -10.25 5.00
N VAL A 33 4.17 -9.78 4.43
CA VAL A 33 3.96 -9.79 2.98
C VAL A 33 3.67 -8.39 2.43
N ILE A 34 4.01 -8.18 1.15
CA ILE A 34 3.61 -7.01 0.38
C ILE A 34 2.51 -7.46 -0.58
N ILE A 35 1.32 -6.87 -0.47
CA ILE A 35 0.14 -7.23 -1.28
C ILE A 35 -0.03 -6.25 -2.44
N HIS A 36 -0.04 -6.79 -3.63
CA HIS A 36 -0.56 -6.14 -4.82
C HIS A 36 -2.05 -6.41 -4.96
N ASP A 37 -2.85 -5.38 -5.11
CA ASP A 37 -4.30 -5.47 -5.24
C ASP A 37 -4.82 -4.50 -6.30
N ARG A 38 -5.15 -5.04 -7.48
CA ARG A 38 -5.70 -4.24 -8.58
C ARG A 38 -6.98 -4.85 -9.10
N ASP A 39 -8.09 -4.10 -8.93
CA ASP A 39 -9.44 -4.53 -9.30
C ASP A 39 -9.89 -5.86 -8.63
N ALA A 40 -9.30 -6.20 -7.46
CA ALA A 40 -9.47 -7.48 -6.78
C ALA A 40 -9.76 -7.35 -5.27
N HIS A 41 -10.14 -6.17 -4.79
CA HIS A 41 -10.27 -5.83 -3.36
C HIS A 41 -11.08 -6.86 -2.56
N ALA A 42 -12.25 -7.26 -3.05
CA ALA A 42 -13.12 -8.19 -2.32
C ALA A 42 -12.46 -9.56 -2.14
N ASP A 43 -11.85 -10.10 -3.18
CA ASP A 43 -11.18 -11.40 -3.14
C ASP A 43 -9.89 -11.34 -2.32
N CYS A 44 -9.11 -10.26 -2.40
CA CYS A 44 -7.99 -10.01 -1.51
C CYS A 44 -8.41 -10.06 -0.04
N MET A 45 -9.44 -9.29 0.33
CA MET A 45 -9.93 -9.24 1.70
C MET A 45 -10.47 -10.57 2.20
N ALA A 46 -11.18 -11.33 1.34
CA ALA A 46 -11.71 -12.65 1.67
C ALA A 46 -10.57 -13.65 1.91
N ILE A 47 -9.58 -13.70 1.02
CA ILE A 47 -8.44 -14.62 1.16
C ILE A 47 -7.58 -14.26 2.37
N LEU A 48 -7.31 -12.98 2.63
CA LEU A 48 -6.56 -12.56 3.82
C LEU A 48 -7.27 -12.89 5.14
N ALA A 49 -8.59 -13.01 5.14
CA ALA A 49 -9.34 -13.46 6.31
C ALA A 49 -9.10 -14.93 6.66
N GLU A 50 -8.66 -15.76 5.70
CA GLU A 50 -8.26 -17.16 5.91
C GLU A 50 -6.89 -17.28 6.62
N TYR A 51 -6.11 -16.17 6.70
CA TYR A 51 -4.75 -16.13 7.26
C TYR A 51 -4.58 -14.96 8.26
N PRO A 52 -5.33 -14.94 9.37
CA PRO A 52 -5.35 -13.79 10.30
C PRO A 52 -4.01 -13.54 10.99
N GLU A 53 -3.12 -14.52 11.05
CA GLU A 53 -1.78 -14.40 11.63
C GLU A 53 -0.81 -13.64 10.72
N VAL A 54 -1.02 -13.67 9.40
CA VAL A 54 -0.15 -13.00 8.44
C VAL A 54 -0.39 -11.50 8.50
N LYS A 55 0.70 -10.75 8.57
CA LYS A 55 0.69 -9.28 8.53
C LYS A 55 1.41 -8.80 7.27
N GLY A 56 1.09 -7.61 6.85
CA GLY A 56 1.70 -7.09 5.64
C GLY A 56 1.38 -5.62 5.38
N VAL A 57 1.76 -5.18 4.19
CA VAL A 57 1.44 -3.87 3.65
C VAL A 57 0.72 -4.02 2.31
N PHE A 58 -0.35 -3.27 2.12
CA PHE A 58 -0.94 -3.09 0.81
C PHE A 58 -0.12 -2.06 0.04
N HIS A 59 0.55 -2.52 -1.00
CA HIS A 59 1.33 -1.72 -1.94
C HIS A 59 0.40 -0.87 -2.80
N CYS A 60 0.79 0.38 -3.04
CA CYS A 60 0.06 1.32 -3.91
C CYS A 60 -1.45 1.32 -3.62
N TYR A 61 -1.82 1.49 -2.35
CA TYR A 61 -3.19 1.32 -1.88
C TYR A 61 -4.20 2.15 -2.67
N SER A 62 -5.23 1.49 -3.19
CA SER A 62 -6.27 2.09 -4.02
C SER A 62 -7.71 1.81 -3.55
N GLY A 63 -7.84 1.11 -2.41
CA GLY A 63 -9.14 0.79 -1.81
C GLY A 63 -9.84 1.98 -1.16
N SER A 64 -11.01 1.71 -0.56
CA SER A 64 -11.81 2.72 0.16
C SER A 64 -11.28 2.98 1.59
N ALA A 65 -11.82 4.02 2.24
CA ALA A 65 -11.52 4.33 3.64
C ALA A 65 -12.03 3.23 4.59
N GLU A 66 -13.16 2.60 4.30
CA GLU A 66 -13.72 1.50 5.08
C GLU A 66 -12.82 0.26 5.01
N MET A 67 -12.35 -0.09 3.82
CA MET A 67 -11.38 -1.18 3.64
C MET A 67 -10.07 -0.86 4.35
N ALA A 68 -9.59 0.38 4.28
CA ALA A 68 -8.39 0.84 4.99
C ALA A 68 -8.54 0.68 6.51
N ALA A 69 -9.67 1.11 7.08
CA ALA A 69 -9.97 0.97 8.49
C ALA A 69 -9.99 -0.50 8.94
N GLU A 70 -10.55 -1.39 8.11
CA GLU A 70 -10.56 -2.83 8.38
C GLU A 70 -9.14 -3.40 8.39
N LEU A 71 -8.32 -3.08 7.38
CA LEU A 71 -6.94 -3.51 7.28
C LEU A 71 -6.11 -3.03 8.49
N VAL A 72 -6.25 -1.77 8.85
CA VAL A 72 -5.55 -1.18 10.01
C VAL A 72 -5.96 -1.89 11.32
N ARG A 73 -7.25 -2.19 11.53
CA ARG A 73 -7.71 -2.97 12.70
C ARG A 73 -7.08 -4.37 12.75
N ARG A 74 -6.81 -4.97 11.60
CA ARG A 74 -6.10 -6.26 11.48
C ARG A 74 -4.58 -6.12 11.62
N GLY A 75 -4.04 -4.91 11.81
CA GLY A 75 -2.62 -4.63 11.99
C GLY A 75 -1.83 -4.46 10.70
N TRP A 76 -2.49 -4.29 9.56
CA TRP A 76 -1.87 -4.07 8.26
C TRP A 76 -1.39 -2.63 8.08
N TYR A 77 -0.42 -2.45 7.20
CA TYR A 77 0.06 -1.15 6.73
C TYR A 77 -0.49 -0.85 5.34
N LEU A 78 -0.52 0.44 5.01
CA LEU A 78 -0.95 0.95 3.71
C LEU A 78 0.19 1.80 3.13
N SER A 79 0.61 1.50 1.90
CA SER A 79 1.67 2.23 1.23
C SER A 79 1.13 3.07 0.09
N PHE A 80 1.69 4.26 -0.08
CA PHE A 80 1.24 5.26 -1.04
C PHE A 80 2.37 5.66 -1.99
N THR A 81 2.03 5.75 -3.29
CA THR A 81 2.92 6.11 -4.38
C THR A 81 2.70 7.55 -4.85
N GLY A 82 3.42 7.97 -5.88
CA GLY A 82 3.21 9.25 -6.56
C GLY A 82 1.78 9.49 -7.05
N ALA A 83 0.98 8.44 -7.19
CA ALA A 83 -0.42 8.54 -7.59
C ALA A 83 -1.26 9.47 -6.69
N ILE A 84 -0.91 9.61 -5.40
CA ILE A 84 -1.64 10.50 -4.47
C ILE A 84 -1.50 11.99 -4.81
N THR A 85 -0.52 12.35 -5.64
CA THR A 85 -0.29 13.73 -6.10
C THR A 85 -1.12 14.08 -7.34
N PHE A 86 -1.79 13.11 -7.95
CA PHE A 86 -2.51 13.34 -9.21
C PHE A 86 -3.83 14.08 -8.96
N LYS A 87 -4.22 14.94 -9.91
CA LYS A 87 -5.47 15.75 -9.82
C LYS A 87 -6.74 14.90 -9.65
N ASN A 88 -6.74 13.67 -10.14
CA ASN A 88 -7.86 12.73 -10.04
C ASN A 88 -7.77 11.77 -8.85
N ALA A 89 -6.77 11.90 -7.99
CA ALA A 89 -6.64 11.12 -6.77
C ALA A 89 -7.73 11.56 -5.76
N ARG A 90 -8.84 10.83 -5.71
CA ARG A 90 -9.96 11.15 -4.80
C ARG A 90 -9.94 10.31 -3.53
N ARG A 91 -9.76 9.00 -3.64
CA ARG A 91 -9.81 8.07 -2.50
C ARG A 91 -8.59 8.18 -1.59
N ALA A 92 -7.39 8.24 -2.15
CA ALA A 92 -6.17 8.25 -1.36
C ALA A 92 -6.08 9.42 -0.36
N PRO A 93 -6.46 10.68 -0.68
CA PRO A 93 -6.53 11.76 0.31
C PRO A 93 -7.46 11.45 1.49
N GLU A 94 -8.65 10.88 1.23
CA GLU A 94 -9.58 10.47 2.27
C GLU A 94 -8.99 9.39 3.17
N VAL A 95 -8.41 8.35 2.59
CA VAL A 95 -7.73 7.30 3.35
C VAL A 95 -6.59 7.86 4.18
N ILE A 96 -5.70 8.67 3.58
CA ILE A 96 -4.56 9.27 4.28
C ILE A 96 -5.01 10.10 5.48
N THR A 97 -6.14 10.79 5.40
CA THR A 97 -6.66 11.61 6.50
C THR A 97 -7.37 10.81 7.59
N SER A 98 -7.90 9.64 7.28
CA SER A 98 -8.71 8.82 8.21
C SER A 98 -7.92 7.75 8.97
N VAL A 99 -6.80 7.23 8.41
CA VAL A 99 -6.04 6.15 9.05
C VAL A 99 -4.97 6.67 10.01
N PRO A 100 -4.58 5.90 11.05
CA PRO A 100 -3.46 6.24 11.92
C PRO A 100 -2.15 6.38 11.13
N LEU A 101 -1.36 7.39 11.46
CA LEU A 101 -0.10 7.69 10.77
C LEU A 101 0.96 6.59 10.95
N ASP A 102 0.92 5.86 12.06
CA ASP A 102 1.82 4.72 12.33
C ASP A 102 1.50 3.48 11.47
N ARG A 103 0.53 3.58 10.56
CA ARG A 103 0.16 2.55 9.58
C ARG A 103 0.39 2.97 8.14
N ILE A 104 0.97 4.15 7.91
CA ILE A 104 1.25 4.69 6.59
C ILE A 104 2.71 4.46 6.21
N MET A 105 2.94 4.00 4.99
CA MET A 105 4.26 3.96 4.33
C MET A 105 4.22 4.74 3.04
N ILE A 106 5.39 5.09 2.52
CA ILE A 106 5.55 5.69 1.19
C ILE A 106 6.49 4.83 0.35
N GLU A 107 6.23 4.84 -0.94
CA GLU A 107 6.99 4.09 -1.94
C GLU A 107 6.93 4.77 -3.30
N THR A 108 7.64 4.26 -4.27
CA THR A 108 7.68 4.85 -5.61
C THR A 108 6.88 4.09 -6.66
N ASP A 109 6.85 2.77 -6.60
CA ASP A 109 6.43 1.89 -7.71
C ASP A 109 7.25 2.14 -8.99
N SER A 110 8.53 2.46 -8.80
CA SER A 110 9.46 2.74 -9.91
C SER A 110 9.55 1.57 -10.90
N PRO A 111 9.63 1.84 -12.21
CA PRO A 111 9.82 3.15 -12.86
C PRO A 111 8.52 3.89 -13.17
N TYR A 112 7.39 3.47 -12.62
CA TYR A 112 6.05 4.00 -12.86
C TYR A 112 5.65 5.06 -11.83
N LEU A 113 4.49 5.68 -12.02
CA LEU A 113 3.79 6.54 -11.07
C LEU A 113 4.60 7.74 -10.54
N ALA A 114 5.49 8.32 -11.37
CA ALA A 114 6.20 9.54 -11.00
C ALA A 114 5.20 10.61 -10.50
N PRO A 115 5.44 11.23 -9.31
CA PRO A 115 4.55 12.22 -8.73
C PRO A 115 4.57 13.54 -9.54
N VAL A 116 3.57 14.38 -9.32
CA VAL A 116 3.64 15.78 -9.75
C VAL A 116 4.75 16.47 -8.95
N PRO A 117 5.65 17.30 -9.58
CA PRO A 117 5.58 17.78 -10.96
C PRO A 117 6.23 16.86 -12.02
N ASN A 118 6.85 15.75 -11.61
CA ASN A 118 7.67 14.89 -12.47
C ASN A 118 6.85 13.85 -13.28
N ARG A 119 5.54 14.00 -13.33
CA ARG A 119 4.65 13.09 -14.03
C ARG A 119 5.02 12.97 -15.51
N GLY A 120 5.05 11.72 -16.03
CA GLY A 120 5.44 11.45 -17.42
C GLY A 120 6.94 11.15 -17.60
N HIS A 121 7.76 11.37 -16.58
CA HIS A 121 9.15 10.95 -16.56
C HIS A 121 9.31 9.58 -15.88
N ARG A 122 10.47 8.97 -16.05
CA ARG A 122 10.84 7.76 -15.30
C ARG A 122 10.89 8.09 -13.81
N ASN A 123 10.23 7.26 -13.01
CA ASN A 123 10.24 7.41 -11.56
C ASN A 123 11.45 6.73 -10.93
N ASP A 124 11.89 7.28 -9.80
CA ASP A 124 12.92 6.70 -8.91
C ASP A 124 12.75 7.22 -7.48
N SER A 125 13.61 6.78 -6.56
CA SER A 125 13.52 7.12 -5.14
C SER A 125 13.72 8.60 -4.82
N SER A 126 14.30 9.41 -5.72
CA SER A 126 14.44 10.86 -5.55
C SER A 126 13.09 11.58 -5.51
N ASN A 127 12.03 10.91 -5.94
CA ASN A 127 10.67 11.43 -5.95
C ASN A 127 9.89 11.21 -4.62
N LEU A 128 10.44 10.46 -3.67
CA LEU A 128 9.79 10.26 -2.35
C LEU A 128 9.45 11.55 -1.60
N PRO A 129 10.26 12.63 -1.65
CA PRO A 129 9.91 13.90 -1.00
C PRO A 129 8.59 14.50 -1.48
N TYR A 130 8.21 14.34 -2.75
CA TYR A 130 6.92 14.84 -3.25
C TYR A 130 5.74 14.06 -2.69
N ILE A 131 5.90 12.76 -2.48
CA ILE A 131 4.89 11.90 -1.87
C ILE A 131 4.73 12.26 -0.39
N ALA A 132 5.84 12.37 0.35
CA ALA A 132 5.85 12.83 1.72
C ALA A 132 5.24 14.23 1.86
N GLY A 133 5.56 15.15 0.92
CA GLY A 133 5.00 16.49 0.87
C GLY A 133 3.47 16.49 0.73
N ARG A 134 2.92 15.61 -0.11
CA ARG A 134 1.46 15.50 -0.26
C ARG A 134 0.78 14.97 1.00
N ILE A 135 1.38 14.01 1.68
CA ILE A 135 0.86 13.51 2.97
C ILE A 135 0.95 14.61 4.05
N ALA A 136 2.07 15.33 4.08
CA ALA A 136 2.28 16.45 5.00
C ALA A 136 1.20 17.54 4.84
N GLU A 137 0.89 17.92 3.60
CA GLU A 137 -0.20 18.86 3.29
C GLU A 137 -1.55 18.36 3.82
N LEU A 138 -1.90 17.11 3.53
CA LEU A 138 -3.17 16.50 3.94
C LEU A 138 -3.32 16.37 5.46
N ARG A 139 -2.21 16.22 6.17
CA ARG A 139 -2.19 15.97 7.63
C ARG A 139 -1.79 17.20 8.45
N GLY A 140 -1.50 18.33 7.80
CA GLY A 140 -1.05 19.55 8.51
C GLY A 140 0.31 19.37 9.21
N MET A 141 1.23 18.61 8.62
CA MET A 141 2.54 18.26 9.17
C MET A 141 3.67 18.86 8.33
N THR A 142 4.89 18.79 8.85
CA THR A 142 6.08 19.07 8.03
C THR A 142 6.48 17.85 7.21
N VAL A 143 7.13 18.08 6.06
CA VAL A 143 7.64 16.99 5.20
C VAL A 143 8.64 16.11 5.96
N GLY A 144 9.50 16.72 6.76
CA GLY A 144 10.47 16.01 7.61
C GLY A 144 9.79 15.06 8.61
N ALA A 145 8.75 15.53 9.29
CA ALA A 145 8.00 14.69 10.23
C ALA A 145 7.32 13.49 9.55
N VAL A 146 6.78 13.67 8.35
CA VAL A 146 6.22 12.55 7.57
C VAL A 146 7.31 11.59 7.12
N ALA A 147 8.45 12.09 6.65
CA ALA A 147 9.58 11.26 6.23
C ALA A 147 10.11 10.39 7.38
N GLU A 148 10.33 10.99 8.55
CA GLU A 148 10.78 10.29 9.74
C GLU A 148 9.78 9.21 10.18
N LEU A 149 8.51 9.57 10.29
CA LEU A 149 7.44 8.66 10.68
C LEU A 149 7.31 7.46 9.71
N THR A 150 7.31 7.72 8.41
CA THR A 150 7.17 6.63 7.42
C THR A 150 8.43 5.76 7.36
N MET A 151 9.61 6.32 7.58
CA MET A 151 10.85 5.57 7.73
C MET A 151 10.78 4.64 8.95
N GLU A 152 10.31 5.14 10.09
CA GLU A 152 10.16 4.33 11.30
C GLU A 152 9.11 3.22 11.15
N ASN A 153 8.01 3.51 10.44
CA ASN A 153 7.02 2.49 10.09
C ASN A 153 7.65 1.38 9.23
N GLY A 154 8.46 1.76 8.24
CA GLY A 154 9.20 0.80 7.42
C GLY A 154 10.18 -0.04 8.23
N ARG A 155 10.98 0.57 9.09
CA ARG A 155 11.90 -0.16 9.98
C ARG A 155 11.18 -1.16 10.86
N ARG A 156 10.08 -0.75 11.47
CA ARG A 156 9.25 -1.63 12.32
C ARG A 156 8.63 -2.78 11.53
N PHE A 157 8.21 -2.51 10.30
CA PHE A 157 7.58 -3.51 9.44
C PHE A 157 8.57 -4.57 8.95
N PHE A 158 9.77 -4.14 8.54
CA PHE A 158 10.81 -5.02 8.02
C PHE A 158 11.76 -5.58 9.09
N ASP A 159 11.63 -5.13 10.34
CA ASP A 159 12.49 -5.50 11.47
C ASP A 159 13.98 -5.21 11.19
N ILE A 160 14.29 -3.94 10.81
CA ILE A 160 15.64 -3.45 10.45
C ILE A 160 16.00 -2.16 11.20
#